data_9425b459b25467a26e87550f731331c2
#
_entry.id   9425b459b25467a26e87550f731331c2
#
_cell.length_a   1.000
_cell.length_b   1.000
_cell.length_c   1.000
_cell.angle_alpha   90.00
_cell.angle_beta   90.00
_cell.angle_gamma   90.00
#
_symmetry.space_group_name_H-M   'P 1'
#
loop_
_entity.id
_entity.type
_entity.pdbx_description
1 polymer ?
#
loop_
_entity_poly.entity_id
_entity_poly.type
_entity_poly.pdbx_seq_one_letter_code
_entity_poly.pdbx_strand_id
1 'polypeptide(L)'
;MNPTIHQGNGKPLPYRYYAIPVFILLLLGLADTGYLIYSHYRNYTDISFSSFCALTKAINCDTVSQSPWSILLGLPLAIWGLFSYLLYLIIFIAASRRTKGSDSLWHLLFLLGLVYTIASIWFGYVSATKVKA
;
A
#
# COMPACT_ATOMS: atom_id res chain seq x y z
N MET A 1 -30.25 1.63 -37.58
CA MET A 1 -29.61 2.79 -36.92
C MET A 1 -28.38 2.24 -36.16
N ASN A 2 -27.20 2.40 -36.74
CA ASN A 2 -25.96 2.05 -36.06
C ASN A 2 -25.54 3.21 -35.17
N PRO A 3 -25.41 3.06 -33.86
CA PRO A 3 -24.73 4.06 -33.07
C PRO A 3 -23.23 3.93 -33.33
N THR A 4 -22.70 4.77 -34.18
CA THR A 4 -21.26 5.01 -34.28
C THR A 4 -20.80 5.60 -32.95
N ILE A 5 -20.34 4.71 -32.06
CA ILE A 5 -19.56 5.12 -30.90
C ILE A 5 -18.31 5.79 -31.46
N HIS A 6 -18.21 7.11 -31.32
CA HIS A 6 -16.99 7.85 -31.55
C HIS A 6 -15.90 7.22 -30.65
N GLN A 7 -15.13 6.30 -31.23
CA GLN A 7 -13.85 5.93 -30.64
C GLN A 7 -12.97 7.18 -30.68
N GLY A 8 -12.84 7.82 -29.53
CA GLY A 8 -11.91 8.90 -29.35
C GLY A 8 -10.53 8.43 -29.79
N ASN A 9 -9.95 9.15 -30.74
CA ASN A 9 -8.65 8.87 -31.39
C ASN A 9 -7.47 9.12 -30.41
N GLY A 10 -7.64 8.79 -29.14
CA GLY A 10 -6.60 8.83 -28.14
C GLY A 10 -5.68 7.61 -28.31
N LYS A 11 -4.50 7.82 -28.88
CA LYS A 11 -3.43 6.81 -28.85
C LYS A 11 -3.25 6.38 -27.39
N PRO A 12 -3.29 5.06 -27.06
CA PRO A 12 -3.07 4.62 -25.70
C PRO A 12 -1.71 5.13 -25.23
N LEU A 13 -1.67 5.71 -24.03
CA LEU A 13 -0.44 6.19 -23.43
C LEU A 13 0.60 5.05 -23.41
N PRO A 14 1.85 5.29 -23.78
CA PRO A 14 2.85 4.25 -23.76
C PRO A 14 2.98 3.69 -22.32
N TYR A 15 3.03 2.36 -22.24
CA TYR A 15 3.10 1.57 -21.01
C TYR A 15 4.05 2.14 -19.94
N ARG A 16 5.18 2.70 -20.37
CA ARG A 16 6.22 3.26 -19.49
C ARG A 16 5.72 4.41 -18.62
N TYR A 17 4.77 5.21 -19.10
CA TYR A 17 4.31 6.39 -18.37
C TYR A 17 3.50 6.05 -17.10
N TYR A 18 2.82 4.91 -17.07
CA TYR A 18 2.07 4.49 -15.89
C TYR A 18 2.77 3.36 -15.12
N ALA A 19 3.57 2.53 -15.78
CA ALA A 19 4.25 1.41 -15.14
C ALA A 19 5.42 1.86 -14.26
N ILE A 20 6.21 2.85 -14.70
CA ILE A 20 7.36 3.34 -13.94
C ILE A 20 6.94 3.96 -12.61
N PRO A 21 6.00 4.94 -12.56
CA PRO A 21 5.58 5.50 -11.27
C PRO A 21 4.95 4.45 -10.34
N VAL A 22 4.17 3.52 -10.86
CA VAL A 22 3.60 2.42 -10.04
C VAL A 22 4.71 1.56 -9.44
N PHE A 23 5.72 1.20 -10.24
CA PHE A 23 6.85 0.40 -9.76
C PHE A 23 7.66 1.13 -8.68
N ILE A 24 7.93 2.42 -8.85
CA ILE A 24 8.63 3.25 -7.86
C ILE A 24 7.82 3.31 -6.56
N LEU A 25 6.51 3.56 -6.63
CA LEU A 25 5.65 3.60 -5.46
C LEU A 25 5.59 2.26 -4.72
N LEU A 26 5.60 1.13 -5.45
CA LEU A 26 5.68 -0.20 -4.85
C LEU A 26 6.98 -0.42 -4.10
N LEU A 27 8.11 -0.01 -4.66
CA LEU A 27 9.41 -0.12 -3.99
C LEU A 27 9.48 0.76 -2.74
N LEU A 28 8.96 1.98 -2.82
CA LEU A 28 8.88 2.88 -1.65
C LEU A 28 7.99 2.29 -0.56
N GLY A 29 6.82 1.73 -0.93
CA GLY A 29 5.93 1.08 0.02
C GLY A 29 6.55 -0.16 0.67
N LEU A 30 7.32 -0.96 -0.08
CA LEU A 30 8.08 -2.08 0.48
C LEU A 30 9.15 -1.62 1.46
N ALA A 31 9.88 -0.56 1.15
CA ALA A 31 10.90 0.02 2.04
C ALA A 31 10.25 0.55 3.33
N ASP A 32 9.12 1.26 3.19
CA ASP A 32 8.36 1.81 4.32
C ASP A 32 7.81 0.70 5.24
N THR A 33 7.21 -0.35 4.68
CA THR A 33 6.73 -1.49 5.48
C THR A 33 7.86 -2.22 6.19
N GLY A 34 9.02 -2.38 5.53
CA GLY A 34 10.23 -2.94 6.17
C GLY A 34 10.69 -2.10 7.35
N TYR A 35 10.72 -0.78 7.19
CA TYR A 35 11.04 0.14 8.28
C TYR A 35 10.03 0.06 9.43
N LEU A 36 8.74 0.00 9.13
CA LEU A 36 7.69 -0.11 10.15
C LEU A 36 7.79 -1.41 10.95
N ILE A 37 8.12 -2.54 10.31
CA ILE A 37 8.36 -3.81 11.00
C ILE A 37 9.57 -3.69 11.93
N TYR A 38 10.68 -3.12 11.43
CA TYR A 38 11.87 -2.88 12.23
C TYR A 38 11.58 -1.97 13.44
N SER A 39 10.89 -0.85 13.21
CA SER A 39 10.49 0.09 14.26
C SER A 39 9.57 -0.56 15.28
N HIS A 40 8.58 -1.35 14.83
CA HIS A 40 7.69 -2.09 15.72
C HIS A 40 8.47 -3.03 16.65
N TYR A 41 9.41 -3.80 16.11
CA TYR A 41 10.26 -4.68 16.91
C TYR A 41 11.13 -3.91 17.90
N ARG A 42 11.75 -2.82 17.46
CA ARG A 42 12.61 -1.98 18.31
C ARG A 42 11.84 -1.32 19.45
N ASN A 43 10.63 -0.88 19.24
CA ASN A 43 9.77 -0.31 20.28
C ASN A 43 9.47 -1.28 21.44
N TYR A 44 9.54 -2.59 21.21
CA TYR A 44 9.36 -3.60 22.25
C TYR A 44 10.66 -4.06 22.89
N THR A 45 11.81 -3.88 22.26
CA THR A 45 13.10 -4.37 22.74
C THR A 45 13.99 -3.29 23.32
N ASP A 46 13.76 -2.04 23.01
CA ASP A 46 14.63 -0.92 23.40
C ASP A 46 13.80 0.26 23.91
N ILE A 47 13.87 0.50 25.21
CA ILE A 47 13.09 1.56 25.91
C ILE A 47 13.53 2.98 25.47
N SER A 48 14.75 3.13 24.97
CA SER A 48 15.29 4.41 24.51
C SER A 48 15.03 4.70 23.02
N PHE A 49 14.44 3.75 22.30
CA PHE A 49 14.20 3.89 20.87
C PHE A 49 13.02 4.82 20.61
N SER A 50 13.24 5.83 19.77
CA SER A 50 12.17 6.63 19.18
C SER A 50 12.25 6.53 17.67
N SER A 51 11.13 6.25 17.02
CA SER A 51 11.12 6.11 15.56
C SER A 51 11.26 7.48 14.87
N PHE A 52 11.80 7.49 13.67
CA PHE A 52 11.88 8.70 12.83
C PHE A 52 10.50 9.37 12.62
N CYS A 53 9.43 8.60 12.73
CA CYS A 53 8.05 9.04 12.55
C CYS A 53 7.44 9.68 13.83
N ALA A 54 8.14 9.66 14.98
CA ALA A 54 7.70 10.29 16.22
C ALA A 54 8.06 11.79 16.23
N LEU A 55 7.55 12.56 15.25
CA LEU A 55 7.90 13.96 15.05
C LEU A 55 7.18 14.93 16.00
N THR A 56 5.93 14.62 16.36
CA THR A 56 5.09 15.45 17.25
C THR A 56 4.12 14.59 18.04
N LYS A 57 3.48 15.18 19.08
CA LYS A 57 2.39 14.48 19.80
C LYS A 57 1.19 14.10 18.91
N ALA A 58 1.00 14.80 17.80
CA ALA A 58 -0.08 14.58 16.86
C ALA A 58 0.29 13.58 15.73
N ILE A 59 1.60 13.42 15.45
CA ILE A 59 2.11 12.48 14.45
C ILE A 59 3.13 11.59 15.16
N ASN A 60 2.67 10.47 15.69
CA ASN A 60 3.48 9.57 16.48
C ASN A 60 3.19 8.12 16.08
N CYS A 61 4.04 7.57 15.20
CA CYS A 61 3.92 6.19 14.75
C CYS A 61 4.14 5.18 15.88
N ASP A 62 4.92 5.53 16.90
CA ASP A 62 5.18 4.65 18.03
C ASP A 62 3.90 4.41 18.85
N THR A 63 3.09 5.46 19.06
CA THR A 63 1.79 5.34 19.72
C THR A 63 0.84 4.47 18.92
N VAL A 64 0.82 4.61 17.58
CA VAL A 64 -0.02 3.79 16.70
C VAL A 64 0.46 2.34 16.71
N SER A 65 1.78 2.11 16.67
CA SER A 65 2.35 0.75 16.66
C SER A 65 2.14 -0.01 17.97
N GLN A 66 2.01 0.69 19.08
CA GLN A 66 1.75 0.12 20.40
C GLN A 66 0.25 -0.03 20.71
N SER A 67 -0.63 0.48 19.87
CA SER A 67 -2.06 0.40 20.07
C SER A 67 -2.60 -1.03 19.79
N PRO A 68 -3.70 -1.43 20.43
CA PRO A 68 -4.35 -2.72 20.11
C PRO A 68 -4.76 -2.86 18.65
N TRP A 69 -4.94 -1.74 17.95
CA TRP A 69 -5.32 -1.68 16.54
C TRP A 69 -4.15 -1.97 15.58
N SER A 70 -2.91 -1.98 16.09
CA SER A 70 -1.72 -2.30 15.29
C SER A 70 -1.51 -3.81 15.10
N ILE A 71 -2.25 -4.64 15.84
CA ILE A 71 -2.16 -6.10 15.80
C ILE A 71 -3.44 -6.65 15.20
N LEU A 72 -3.33 -7.34 14.08
CA LEU A 72 -4.43 -8.01 13.41
C LEU A 72 -4.12 -9.50 13.34
N LEU A 73 -5.02 -10.35 13.88
CA LEU A 73 -4.86 -11.81 13.93
C LEU A 73 -3.54 -12.27 14.59
N GLY A 74 -3.06 -11.53 15.59
CA GLY A 74 -1.82 -11.85 16.30
C GLY A 74 -0.53 -11.41 15.62
N LEU A 75 -0.61 -10.75 14.47
CA LEU A 75 0.54 -10.21 13.74
C LEU A 75 0.46 -8.68 13.62
N PRO A 76 1.60 -7.97 13.68
CA PRO A 76 1.65 -6.55 13.41
C PRO A 76 1.07 -6.21 12.03
N LEU A 77 0.28 -5.14 11.94
CA LEU A 77 -0.35 -4.70 10.70
C LEU A 77 0.67 -4.42 9.58
N ALA A 78 1.89 -4.00 9.94
CA ALA A 78 2.99 -3.79 9.01
C ALA A 78 3.39 -5.09 8.26
N ILE A 79 3.29 -6.25 8.89
CA ILE A 79 3.56 -7.55 8.24
C ILE A 79 2.49 -7.84 7.18
N TRP A 80 1.23 -7.57 7.46
CA TRP A 80 0.15 -7.68 6.48
C TRP A 80 0.36 -6.72 5.32
N GLY A 81 0.84 -5.50 5.60
CA GLY A 81 1.26 -4.54 4.57
C GLY A 81 2.36 -5.09 3.68
N LEU A 82 3.40 -5.70 4.26
CA LEU A 82 4.50 -6.30 3.50
C LEU A 82 4.00 -7.40 2.55
N PHE A 83 3.18 -8.33 3.03
CA PHE A 83 2.58 -9.37 2.20
C PHE A 83 1.72 -8.79 1.07
N SER A 84 0.95 -7.75 1.36
CA SER A 84 0.11 -7.06 0.37
C SER A 84 0.95 -6.41 -0.73
N TYR A 85 2.03 -5.72 -0.38
CA TYR A 85 2.94 -5.12 -1.37
C TYR A 85 3.67 -6.16 -2.21
N LEU A 86 4.11 -7.27 -1.60
CA LEU A 86 4.73 -8.38 -2.33
C LEU A 86 3.75 -9.02 -3.31
N LEU A 87 2.53 -9.31 -2.88
CA LEU A 87 1.48 -9.86 -3.74
C LEU A 87 1.20 -8.91 -4.91
N TYR A 88 1.04 -7.61 -4.62
CA TYR A 88 0.79 -6.61 -5.65
C TYR A 88 1.93 -6.52 -6.64
N LEU A 89 3.19 -6.58 -6.17
CA LEU A 89 4.37 -6.57 -7.02
C LEU A 89 4.44 -7.80 -7.94
N ILE A 90 4.13 -8.99 -7.43
CA ILE A 90 4.10 -10.23 -8.22
C ILE A 90 3.05 -10.12 -9.34
N ILE A 91 1.84 -9.68 -9.02
CA ILE A 91 0.77 -9.50 -10.01
C ILE A 91 1.15 -8.42 -11.02
N PHE A 92 1.76 -7.33 -10.57
CA PHE A 92 2.23 -6.25 -11.44
C PHE A 92 3.29 -6.74 -12.45
N ILE A 93 4.28 -7.52 -12.00
CA ILE A 93 5.30 -8.10 -12.88
C ILE A 93 4.65 -9.08 -13.88
N ALA A 94 3.72 -9.92 -13.43
CA ALA A 94 2.99 -10.84 -14.30
C ALA A 94 2.16 -10.09 -15.36
N ALA A 95 1.43 -9.05 -14.96
CA ALA A 95 0.67 -8.21 -15.88
C ALA A 95 1.57 -7.46 -16.89
N SER A 96 2.78 -7.10 -16.47
CA SER A 96 3.76 -6.38 -17.28
C SER A 96 4.37 -7.23 -18.39
N ARG A 97 4.35 -8.56 -18.27
CA ARG A 97 4.93 -9.48 -19.26
C ARG A 97 4.13 -9.63 -20.55
N ARG A 98 3.04 -8.90 -20.71
CA ARG A 98 2.19 -8.88 -21.93
C ARG A 98 1.81 -10.27 -22.46
N THR A 99 1.46 -11.19 -21.58
CA THR A 99 0.95 -12.52 -21.94
C THR A 99 -0.55 -12.47 -22.22
N LYS A 100 -1.07 -13.48 -22.91
CA LYS A 100 -2.52 -13.67 -23.07
C LYS A 100 -3.18 -13.69 -21.67
N GLY A 101 -4.16 -12.81 -21.43
CA GLY A 101 -4.81 -12.65 -20.12
C GLY A 101 -4.26 -11.50 -19.25
N SER A 102 -3.30 -10.72 -19.74
CA SER A 102 -2.79 -9.56 -18.99
C SER A 102 -3.88 -8.53 -18.65
N ASP A 103 -4.92 -8.41 -19.48
CA ASP A 103 -6.03 -7.48 -19.22
C ASP A 103 -6.78 -7.85 -17.93
N SER A 104 -7.00 -9.14 -17.69
CA SER A 104 -7.60 -9.62 -16.44
C SER A 104 -6.73 -9.29 -15.21
N LEU A 105 -5.40 -9.39 -15.35
CA LEU A 105 -4.48 -9.03 -14.28
C LEU A 105 -4.47 -7.52 -13.98
N TRP A 106 -4.63 -6.68 -15.00
CA TRP A 106 -4.77 -5.23 -14.81
C TRP A 106 -6.06 -4.86 -14.09
N HIS A 107 -7.18 -5.53 -14.41
CA HIS A 107 -8.43 -5.37 -13.66
C HIS A 107 -8.28 -5.83 -12.21
N LEU A 108 -7.59 -6.94 -11.97
CA LEU A 108 -7.31 -7.43 -10.62
C LEU A 108 -6.46 -6.42 -9.83
N LEU A 109 -5.40 -5.87 -10.42
CA LEU A 109 -4.58 -4.82 -9.80
C LEU A 109 -5.41 -3.60 -9.44
N PHE A 110 -6.30 -3.16 -10.33
CA PHE A 110 -7.18 -2.03 -10.08
C PHE A 110 -8.12 -2.30 -8.89
N LEU A 111 -8.76 -3.46 -8.85
CA LEU A 111 -9.66 -3.85 -7.76
C LEU A 111 -8.91 -3.95 -6.42
N LEU A 112 -7.72 -4.58 -6.41
CA LEU A 112 -6.89 -4.66 -5.22
C LEU A 112 -6.46 -3.27 -4.75
N GLY A 113 -6.06 -2.38 -5.66
CA GLY A 113 -5.72 -0.99 -5.34
C GLY A 113 -6.89 -0.25 -4.70
N LEU A 114 -8.11 -0.47 -5.18
CA LEU A 114 -9.32 0.11 -4.62
C LEU A 114 -9.58 -0.40 -3.19
N VAL A 115 -9.47 -1.71 -2.97
CA VAL A 115 -9.62 -2.32 -1.63
C VAL A 115 -8.57 -1.77 -0.67
N TYR A 116 -7.30 -1.68 -1.08
CA TYR A 116 -6.23 -1.15 -0.24
C TYR A 116 -6.42 0.34 0.07
N THR A 117 -6.94 1.12 -0.88
CA THR A 117 -7.26 2.54 -0.65
C THR A 117 -8.36 2.68 0.40
N ILE A 118 -9.43 1.90 0.31
CA ILE A 118 -10.52 1.89 1.29
C ILE A 118 -9.99 1.48 2.66
N ALA A 119 -9.18 0.43 2.74
CA ALA A 119 -8.56 -0.01 3.99
C ALA A 119 -7.66 1.07 4.59
N SER A 120 -6.85 1.76 3.78
CA SER A 120 -5.98 2.85 4.22
C SER A 120 -6.77 4.03 4.80
N ILE A 121 -7.87 4.41 4.16
CA ILE A 121 -8.77 5.46 4.67
C ILE A 121 -9.37 5.03 6.02
N TRP A 122 -9.84 3.80 6.12
CA TRP A 122 -10.39 3.27 7.36
C TRP A 122 -9.37 3.28 8.50
N PHE A 123 -8.17 2.74 8.28
CA PHE A 123 -7.11 2.75 9.30
C PHE A 123 -6.64 4.16 9.64
N GLY A 124 -6.57 5.08 8.66
CA GLY A 124 -6.30 6.49 8.91
C GLY A 124 -7.35 7.13 9.80
N TYR A 125 -8.62 6.86 9.55
CA TYR A 125 -9.72 7.34 10.41
C TYR A 125 -9.63 6.77 11.82
N VAL A 126 -9.38 5.47 11.99
CA VAL A 126 -9.21 4.84 13.30
C VAL A 126 -8.01 5.41 14.04
N SER A 127 -6.89 5.63 13.35
CA SER A 127 -5.70 6.26 13.92
C SER A 127 -6.02 7.66 14.46
N ALA A 128 -6.69 8.48 13.68
CA ALA A 128 -7.02 9.86 14.06
C ALA A 128 -8.06 9.95 15.21
N THR A 129 -9.03 9.03 15.27
CA THR A 129 -10.17 9.13 16.19
C THR A 129 -10.03 8.27 17.43
N LYS A 130 -9.49 7.06 17.32
CA LYS A 130 -9.39 6.07 18.40
C LYS A 130 -8.04 6.08 19.09
N VAL A 131 -6.96 6.25 18.35
CA VAL A 131 -5.60 6.28 18.89
C VAL A 131 -5.21 7.70 19.29
N LYS A 132 -5.85 8.73 18.71
CA LYS A 132 -5.55 10.16 18.95
C LYS A 132 -4.07 10.48 18.69
N ALA A 133 -3.53 9.82 17.70
CA ALA A 133 -2.16 10.03 17.24
C ALA A 133 -2.14 10.89 15.98
#